data_f81ae728b54a0a24a5001a9ef37894f7
#
_entry.id   f81ae728b54a0a24a5001a9ef37894f7
#
_cell.length_a   1.000
_cell.length_b   1.000
_cell.length_c   1.000
_cell.angle_alpha   90.00
_cell.angle_beta   90.00
_cell.angle_gamma   90.00
#
_symmetry.space_group_name_H-M   'P 1'
#
loop_
_entity.id
_entity.type
_entity.pdbx_description
1 polymer ?
#
loop_
_entity_poly.entity_id
_entity_poly.type
_entity_poly.pdbx_seq_one_letter_code
_entity_poly.pdbx_strand_id
1 'polypeptide(L)'
;MRLSLSSYEEELYPEIRKWLNDYLKEKYGKSKWTVLVSEDSHKHFIEEALKRMGINRGLFSRLKIKVDIVASLKKGNREELVLMEVKFPPASLKDLGQLWGYTQLINPLESFLVSPNGTGTLDELYHVMDRDDLFAYGAKGERRMIVGRWDTVRKTLDGSTIIPNGWF
;
A
#
# COMPACT_ATOMS: atom_id res chain seq x y z
N MET A 1 -19.22 -9.29 22.18
CA MET A 1 -19.51 -8.93 20.77
C MET A 1 -18.25 -9.13 19.96
N ARG A 2 -18.24 -10.03 18.96
CA ARG A 2 -17.05 -10.19 18.09
C ARG A 2 -17.02 -9.02 17.11
N LEU A 3 -15.94 -8.26 17.10
CA LEU A 3 -15.69 -7.26 16.07
C LEU A 3 -15.62 -7.93 14.69
N SER A 4 -16.03 -7.22 13.64
CA SER A 4 -15.81 -7.70 12.26
C SER A 4 -14.34 -7.62 11.89
N LEU A 5 -13.88 -8.39 10.90
CA LEU A 5 -12.50 -8.32 10.41
C LEU A 5 -12.13 -6.89 9.97
N SER A 6 -13.06 -6.17 9.33
CA SER A 6 -12.82 -4.79 8.91
C SER A 6 -12.63 -3.83 10.10
N SER A 7 -13.26 -4.09 11.25
CA SER A 7 -13.04 -3.29 12.45
C SER A 7 -11.62 -3.43 12.98
N TYR A 8 -11.04 -4.64 12.93
CA TYR A 8 -9.63 -4.86 13.33
C TYR A 8 -8.65 -4.20 12.36
N GLU A 9 -8.94 -4.21 11.07
CA GLU A 9 -8.13 -3.53 10.06
C GLU A 9 -8.13 -2.01 10.30
N GLU A 10 -9.31 -1.42 10.56
CA GLU A 10 -9.45 0.01 10.81
C GLU A 10 -8.72 0.48 12.08
N GLU A 11 -8.62 -0.36 13.10
CA GLU A 11 -7.85 -0.05 14.32
C GLU A 11 -6.36 0.11 14.05
N LEU A 12 -5.82 -0.53 13.00
CA LEU A 12 -4.41 -0.44 12.62
C LEU A 12 -4.08 0.81 11.79
N TYR A 13 -5.06 1.41 11.12
CA TYR A 13 -4.82 2.50 10.18
C TYR A 13 -4.08 3.70 10.77
N PRO A 14 -4.36 4.21 11.97
CA PRO A 14 -3.65 5.36 12.50
C PRO A 14 -2.15 5.14 12.66
N GLU A 15 -1.74 3.98 13.18
CA GLU A 15 -0.32 3.68 13.37
C GLU A 15 0.39 3.37 12.06
N ILE A 16 -0.27 2.66 11.13
CA ILE A 16 0.27 2.37 9.80
C ILE A 16 0.43 3.66 8.98
N ARG A 17 -0.53 4.58 9.02
CA ARG A 17 -0.42 5.90 8.37
C ARG A 17 0.75 6.70 8.91
N LYS A 18 0.92 6.71 10.23
CA LYS A 18 2.06 7.39 10.85
C LYS A 18 3.38 6.81 10.35
N TRP A 19 3.50 5.49 10.36
CA TRP A 19 4.68 4.79 9.85
C TRP A 19 4.93 5.12 8.37
N LEU A 20 3.89 5.04 7.52
CA LEU A 20 4.01 5.32 6.09
C LEU A 20 4.47 6.76 5.84
N ASN A 21 3.93 7.73 6.59
CA ASN A 21 4.35 9.13 6.51
C ASN A 21 5.83 9.30 6.85
N ASP A 22 6.27 8.68 7.93
CA ASP A 22 7.65 8.77 8.41
C ASP A 22 8.61 8.08 7.42
N TYR A 23 8.26 6.89 6.94
CA TYR A 23 9.00 6.16 5.90
C TYR A 23 9.15 6.97 4.60
N LEU A 24 8.06 7.52 4.09
CA LEU A 24 8.10 8.31 2.85
C LEU A 24 8.91 9.60 3.02
N LYS A 25 8.81 10.24 4.17
CA LYS A 25 9.61 11.44 4.48
C LYS A 25 11.10 11.13 4.59
N GLU A 26 11.46 10.00 5.20
CA GLU A 26 12.85 9.57 5.28
C GLU A 26 13.42 9.25 3.89
N LYS A 27 12.67 8.50 3.09
CA LYS A 27 13.10 8.03 1.77
C LYS A 27 13.15 9.16 0.74
N TYR A 28 12.16 10.04 0.71
CA TYR A 28 11.96 11.04 -0.35
C TYR A 28 12.16 12.48 0.09
N GLY A 29 12.14 12.79 1.37
CA GLY A 29 12.22 14.15 1.89
C GLY A 29 13.52 14.87 1.52
N LYS A 30 14.64 14.15 1.51
CA LYS A 30 15.95 14.70 1.07
C LYS A 30 15.93 15.16 -0.39
N SER A 31 15.09 14.59 -1.21
CA SER A 31 14.90 14.94 -2.63
C SER A 31 13.84 16.02 -2.84
N LYS A 32 13.42 16.72 -1.79
CA LYS A 32 12.44 17.82 -1.79
C LYS A 32 11.03 17.40 -2.23
N TRP A 33 10.64 16.16 -1.96
CA TRP A 33 9.26 15.73 -2.10
C TRP A 33 8.44 16.13 -0.87
N THR A 34 7.27 16.67 -1.09
CA THR A 34 6.26 16.86 -0.04
C THR A 34 5.40 15.61 0.06
N VAL A 35 5.27 15.07 1.26
CA VAL A 35 4.50 13.85 1.54
C VAL A 35 3.18 14.23 2.21
N LEU A 36 2.09 13.66 1.72
CA LEU A 36 0.77 13.75 2.33
C LEU A 36 0.14 12.34 2.38
N VAL A 37 -0.23 11.89 3.55
CA VAL A 37 -0.97 10.63 3.75
C VAL A 37 -2.42 10.95 4.06
N SER A 38 -3.36 10.34 3.34
CA SER A 38 -4.79 10.55 3.57
C SER A 38 -5.22 9.95 4.92
N GLU A 39 -6.03 10.68 5.67
CA GLU A 39 -6.55 10.22 6.97
C GLU A 39 -7.82 9.36 6.83
N ASP A 40 -8.51 9.44 5.70
CA ASP A 40 -9.84 8.86 5.53
C ASP A 40 -10.06 8.14 4.17
N SER A 41 -8.99 7.81 3.45
CA SER A 41 -9.08 7.15 2.12
C SER A 41 -9.91 5.86 2.14
N HIS A 42 -9.86 5.09 3.23
CA HIS A 42 -10.64 3.87 3.40
C HIS A 42 -12.18 4.10 3.41
N LYS A 43 -12.63 5.33 3.65
CA LYS A 43 -14.04 5.71 3.68
C LYS A 43 -14.60 6.09 2.31
N HIS A 44 -13.71 6.40 1.35
CA HIS A 44 -14.08 6.99 0.07
C HIS A 44 -13.59 6.15 -1.11
N PHE A 45 -14.23 6.29 -2.27
CA PHE A 45 -13.63 5.83 -3.52
C PHE A 45 -12.39 6.66 -3.82
N ILE A 46 -11.43 6.07 -4.54
CA ILE A 46 -10.12 6.67 -4.82
C ILE A 46 -10.21 8.10 -5.37
N GLU A 47 -11.15 8.38 -6.26
CA GLU A 47 -11.32 9.72 -6.82
C GLU A 47 -11.66 10.74 -5.75
N GLU A 48 -12.63 10.41 -4.87
CA GLU A 48 -13.02 11.30 -3.78
C GLU A 48 -11.87 11.48 -2.77
N ALA A 49 -11.19 10.39 -2.42
CA ALA A 49 -10.02 10.45 -1.56
C ALA A 49 -8.94 11.39 -2.12
N LEU A 50 -8.65 11.30 -3.42
CA LEU A 50 -7.68 12.17 -4.09
C LEU A 50 -8.14 13.63 -4.13
N LYS A 51 -9.41 13.90 -4.42
CA LYS A 51 -9.97 15.26 -4.38
C LYS A 51 -9.82 15.90 -3.00
N ARG A 52 -10.08 15.15 -1.94
CA ARG A 52 -9.89 15.61 -0.56
C ARG A 52 -8.43 15.91 -0.22
N MET A 53 -7.49 15.26 -0.90
CA MET A 53 -6.06 15.53 -0.83
C MET A 53 -5.61 16.69 -1.74
N GLY A 54 -6.54 17.33 -2.45
CA GLY A 54 -6.22 18.39 -3.42
C GLY A 54 -5.67 17.91 -4.75
N ILE A 55 -5.91 16.62 -5.07
CA ILE A 55 -5.43 15.96 -6.28
C ILE A 55 -6.60 15.75 -7.23
N ASN A 56 -6.55 16.34 -8.41
CA ASN A 56 -7.58 16.17 -9.43
C ASN A 56 -7.01 15.40 -10.62
N ARG A 57 -7.19 14.09 -10.61
CA ARG A 57 -6.80 13.21 -11.71
C ARG A 57 -8.01 12.65 -12.43
N GLY A 58 -8.97 13.40 -12.87
CA GLY A 58 -10.25 13.05 -13.51
C GLY A 58 -10.44 11.69 -14.24
N LEU A 59 -9.41 10.83 -14.21
CA LEU A 59 -9.37 9.52 -14.87
C LEU A 59 -10.07 8.41 -14.06
N PHE A 60 -10.36 8.64 -12.77
CA PHE A 60 -10.85 7.58 -11.87
C PHE A 60 -12.34 7.70 -11.53
N SER A 61 -13.06 8.66 -12.11
CA SER A 61 -14.46 8.97 -11.76
C SER A 61 -15.42 7.80 -11.96
N ARG A 62 -15.08 6.86 -12.84
CA ARG A 62 -15.89 5.67 -13.11
C ARG A 62 -15.41 4.42 -12.35
N LEU A 63 -14.27 4.50 -11.68
CA LEU A 63 -13.67 3.38 -10.97
C LEU A 63 -14.12 3.41 -9.50
N LYS A 64 -14.96 2.46 -9.12
CA LYS A 64 -15.39 2.28 -7.73
C LYS A 64 -14.34 1.53 -6.90
N ILE A 65 -13.10 2.04 -6.93
CA ILE A 65 -11.96 1.48 -6.20
C ILE A 65 -11.86 2.16 -4.84
N LYS A 66 -11.72 1.37 -3.79
CA LYS A 66 -11.34 1.83 -2.45
C LYS A 66 -9.99 1.25 -2.10
N VAL A 67 -9.10 2.09 -1.62
CA VAL A 67 -7.78 1.72 -1.12
C VAL A 67 -7.71 2.10 0.36
N ASP A 68 -7.20 1.23 1.19
CA ASP A 68 -7.22 1.44 2.64
C ASP A 68 -6.42 2.68 3.03
N ILE A 69 -5.19 2.83 2.52
CA ILE A 69 -4.36 4.01 2.76
C ILE A 69 -3.77 4.49 1.43
N VAL A 70 -3.94 5.78 1.16
CA VAL A 70 -3.38 6.48 0.00
C VAL A 70 -2.46 7.58 0.48
N ALA A 71 -1.28 7.69 -0.12
CA ALA A 71 -0.39 8.82 0.06
C ALA A 71 -0.03 9.45 -1.28
N SER A 72 0.31 10.73 -1.25
CA SER A 72 0.86 11.46 -2.37
C SER A 72 2.24 12.01 -2.06
N LEU A 73 3.09 12.02 -3.08
CA LEU A 73 4.37 12.71 -3.08
C LEU A 73 4.32 13.78 -4.17
N LYS A 74 4.62 15.02 -3.81
CA LYS A 74 4.58 16.14 -4.74
C LYS A 74 5.91 16.90 -4.77
N LYS A 75 6.40 17.16 -5.98
CA LYS A 75 7.61 17.94 -6.22
C LYS A 75 7.43 18.80 -7.47
N GLY A 76 7.22 20.11 -7.28
CA GLY A 76 6.85 20.99 -8.39
C GLY A 76 5.56 20.52 -9.05
N ASN A 77 5.60 20.27 -10.35
CA ASN A 77 4.46 19.77 -11.13
C ASN A 77 4.37 18.22 -11.17
N ARG A 78 5.32 17.52 -10.56
CA ARG A 78 5.31 16.05 -10.49
C ARG A 78 4.53 15.62 -9.26
N GLU A 79 3.69 14.62 -9.46
CA GLU A 79 2.88 14.03 -8.40
C GLU A 79 2.86 12.52 -8.58
N GLU A 80 3.19 11.82 -7.53
CA GLU A 80 3.22 10.36 -7.47
C GLU A 80 2.29 9.89 -6.34
N LEU A 81 1.72 8.71 -6.50
CA LEU A 81 0.86 8.09 -5.50
C LEU A 81 1.53 6.87 -4.88
N VAL A 82 1.17 6.60 -3.64
CA VAL A 82 1.51 5.38 -2.92
C VAL A 82 0.21 4.75 -2.44
N LEU A 83 0.07 3.45 -2.66
CA LEU A 83 -1.10 2.68 -2.25
C LEU A 83 -0.70 1.67 -1.18
N MET A 84 -1.59 1.47 -0.22
CA MET A 84 -1.41 0.43 0.78
C MET A 84 -2.75 -0.24 1.11
N GLU A 85 -2.75 -1.56 1.02
CA GLU A 85 -3.83 -2.42 1.49
C GLU A 85 -3.44 -3.04 2.83
N VAL A 86 -4.36 -3.04 3.76
CA VAL A 86 -4.20 -3.59 5.10
C VAL A 86 -5.18 -4.75 5.27
N LYS A 87 -4.68 -5.90 5.69
CA LYS A 87 -5.51 -7.08 5.98
C LYS A 87 -5.26 -7.52 7.41
N PHE A 88 -6.31 -7.97 8.10
CA PHE A 88 -6.15 -8.57 9.41
C PHE A 88 -5.77 -10.06 9.30
N PRO A 89 -6.43 -10.90 8.45
CA PRO A 89 -5.95 -12.24 8.17
C PRO A 89 -4.57 -12.21 7.50
N PRO A 90 -3.82 -13.33 7.51
CA PRO A 90 -2.61 -13.44 6.71
C PRO A 90 -2.87 -13.04 5.25
N ALA A 91 -1.94 -12.31 4.65
CA ALA A 91 -2.07 -11.85 3.27
C ALA A 91 -2.23 -13.04 2.31
N SER A 92 -3.09 -12.90 1.31
CA SER A 92 -3.44 -13.96 0.39
C SER A 92 -3.19 -13.58 -1.07
N LEU A 93 -3.19 -14.58 -1.95
CA LEU A 93 -3.11 -14.34 -3.40
C LEU A 93 -4.27 -13.48 -3.92
N LYS A 94 -5.45 -13.60 -3.31
CA LYS A 94 -6.60 -12.74 -3.63
C LYS A 94 -6.30 -11.27 -3.32
N ASP A 95 -5.69 -11.00 -2.17
CA ASP A 95 -5.34 -9.64 -1.75
C ASP A 95 -4.25 -9.05 -2.64
N LEU A 96 -3.25 -9.85 -2.99
CA LEU A 96 -2.21 -9.48 -3.95
C LEU A 96 -2.82 -9.17 -5.33
N GLY A 97 -3.74 -10.00 -5.81
CA GLY A 97 -4.44 -9.78 -7.07
C GLY A 97 -5.29 -8.51 -7.09
N GLN A 98 -5.93 -8.18 -5.98
CA GLN A 98 -6.65 -6.92 -5.81
C GLN A 98 -5.71 -5.71 -5.92
N LEU A 99 -4.62 -5.72 -5.15
CA LEU A 99 -3.62 -4.66 -5.19
C LEU A 99 -2.97 -4.56 -6.58
N TRP A 100 -2.65 -5.70 -7.21
CA TRP A 100 -2.13 -5.74 -8.58
C TRP A 100 -3.07 -5.04 -9.56
N GLY A 101 -4.38 -5.32 -9.50
CA GLY A 101 -5.38 -4.62 -10.32
C GLY A 101 -5.35 -3.10 -10.12
N TYR A 102 -5.22 -2.64 -8.88
CA TYR A 102 -5.10 -1.21 -8.58
C TYR A 102 -3.81 -0.61 -9.14
N THR A 103 -2.69 -1.33 -9.07
CA THR A 103 -1.41 -0.86 -9.63
C THR A 103 -1.46 -0.72 -11.14
N GLN A 104 -2.20 -1.60 -11.86
CA GLN A 104 -2.37 -1.49 -13.30
C GLN A 104 -3.14 -0.22 -13.71
N LEU A 105 -4.12 0.18 -12.91
CA LEU A 105 -4.97 1.33 -13.19
C LEU A 105 -4.35 2.66 -12.75
N ILE A 106 -3.66 2.67 -11.61
CA ILE A 106 -3.18 3.89 -10.94
C ILE A 106 -1.69 4.12 -11.21
N ASN A 107 -0.94 3.05 -11.43
CA ASN A 107 0.52 3.04 -11.60
C ASN A 107 1.26 3.82 -10.49
N PRO A 108 1.07 3.46 -9.21
CA PRO A 108 1.67 4.17 -8.09
C PRO A 108 3.19 4.03 -8.08
N LEU A 109 3.87 4.96 -7.40
CA LEU A 109 5.31 4.90 -7.18
C LEU A 109 5.71 3.70 -6.32
N GLU A 110 4.95 3.47 -5.25
CA GLU A 110 5.07 2.32 -4.36
C GLU A 110 3.69 1.76 -4.03
N SER A 111 3.64 0.46 -3.73
CA SER A 111 2.43 -0.20 -3.26
C SER A 111 2.75 -1.28 -2.24
N PHE A 112 1.91 -1.37 -1.22
CA PHE A 112 2.12 -2.22 -0.05
C PHE A 112 0.88 -3.07 0.23
N LEU A 113 1.11 -4.32 0.63
CA LEU A 113 0.12 -5.20 1.22
C LEU A 113 0.64 -5.65 2.59
N VAL A 114 -0.03 -5.26 3.65
CA VAL A 114 0.44 -5.52 5.02
C VAL A 114 -0.61 -6.24 5.85
N SER A 115 -0.14 -7.13 6.72
CA SER A 115 -0.99 -7.83 7.68
C SER A 115 -0.23 -8.10 8.98
N PRO A 116 -0.85 -7.91 10.16
CA PRO A 116 -0.22 -8.28 11.43
C PRO A 116 -0.07 -9.81 11.57
N ASN A 117 -0.83 -10.58 10.81
CA ASN A 117 -0.81 -12.05 10.85
C ASN A 117 0.06 -12.68 9.75
N GLY A 118 0.89 -11.87 9.07
CA GLY A 118 1.95 -12.33 8.19
C GLY A 118 1.59 -12.38 6.70
N THR A 119 2.52 -12.92 5.93
CA THR A 119 2.48 -12.95 4.46
C THR A 119 1.73 -14.17 3.90
N GLY A 120 1.34 -15.10 4.76
CA GLY A 120 0.55 -16.28 4.36
C GLY A 120 1.23 -17.10 3.25
N THR A 121 0.41 -17.58 2.31
CA THR A 121 0.89 -18.38 1.17
C THR A 121 1.73 -17.57 0.15
N LEU A 122 1.76 -16.24 0.25
CA LEU A 122 2.60 -15.43 -0.64
C LEU A 122 4.08 -15.67 -0.42
N ASP A 123 4.48 -16.04 0.80
CA ASP A 123 5.84 -16.45 1.11
C ASP A 123 6.27 -17.69 0.33
N GLU A 124 5.40 -18.70 0.24
CA GLU A 124 5.65 -19.91 -0.57
C GLU A 124 5.73 -19.59 -2.07
N LEU A 125 4.84 -18.72 -2.57
CA LEU A 125 4.86 -18.30 -3.98
C LEU A 125 6.19 -17.63 -4.33
N TYR A 126 6.71 -16.83 -3.44
CA TYR A 126 7.95 -16.12 -3.67
C TYR A 126 9.19 -17.01 -3.48
N HIS A 127 9.33 -17.65 -2.33
CA HIS A 127 10.55 -18.38 -1.97
C HIS A 127 10.63 -19.81 -2.51
N VAL A 128 9.49 -20.50 -2.66
CA VAL A 128 9.46 -21.92 -3.07
C VAL A 128 9.16 -22.07 -4.55
N MET A 129 8.19 -21.28 -5.05
CA MET A 129 7.75 -21.36 -6.45
C MET A 129 8.48 -20.38 -7.39
N ASP A 130 9.36 -19.53 -6.86
CA ASP A 130 10.14 -18.53 -7.60
C ASP A 130 9.28 -17.60 -8.47
N ARG A 131 8.13 -17.17 -7.94
CA ARG A 131 7.14 -16.38 -8.65
C ARG A 131 7.25 -14.87 -8.29
N ASP A 132 8.47 -14.28 -8.41
CA ASP A 132 8.70 -12.83 -8.28
C ASP A 132 7.85 -12.01 -9.27
N ASP A 133 7.58 -12.57 -10.43
CA ASP A 133 6.75 -11.96 -11.47
C ASP A 133 5.35 -11.55 -10.99
N LEU A 134 4.77 -12.27 -10.03
CA LEU A 134 3.45 -11.98 -9.49
C LEU A 134 3.41 -10.68 -8.66
N PHE A 135 4.56 -10.21 -8.21
CA PHE A 135 4.70 -8.98 -7.43
C PHE A 135 5.01 -7.76 -8.32
N ALA A 136 5.28 -7.98 -9.61
CA ALA A 136 5.70 -6.95 -10.54
C ALA A 136 4.55 -6.11 -11.07
N TYR A 137 4.79 -4.81 -11.25
CA TYR A 137 3.92 -3.89 -11.97
C TYR A 137 4.71 -2.76 -12.63
N GLY A 138 4.00 -1.85 -13.33
CA GLY A 138 4.61 -0.85 -14.19
C GLY A 138 4.73 -1.35 -15.63
N ALA A 139 4.96 -0.44 -16.57
CA ALA A 139 4.93 -0.74 -18.02
C ALA A 139 5.97 -1.78 -18.45
N LYS A 140 7.07 -1.90 -17.70
CA LYS A 140 8.16 -2.87 -17.95
C LYS A 140 8.35 -3.85 -16.79
N GLY A 141 7.40 -3.90 -15.85
CA GLY A 141 7.53 -4.69 -14.62
C GLY A 141 8.66 -4.21 -13.72
N GLU A 142 8.97 -2.91 -13.75
CA GLU A 142 10.09 -2.30 -13.04
C GLU A 142 9.79 -1.98 -11.58
N ARG A 143 8.54 -2.11 -11.17
CA ARG A 143 8.08 -1.86 -9.79
C ARG A 143 7.63 -3.15 -9.14
N ARG A 144 7.63 -3.16 -7.80
CA ARG A 144 7.17 -4.32 -7.01
C ARG A 144 6.13 -3.91 -5.98
N MET A 145 5.10 -4.76 -5.87
CA MET A 145 4.22 -4.72 -4.69
C MET A 145 4.98 -5.31 -3.50
N ILE A 146 5.10 -4.55 -2.45
CA ILE A 146 5.82 -4.94 -1.23
C ILE A 146 4.83 -5.57 -0.27
N VAL A 147 5.09 -6.80 0.12
CA VAL A 147 4.24 -7.52 1.08
C VAL A 147 5.04 -7.78 2.35
N GLY A 148 4.44 -7.53 3.51
CA GLY A 148 5.15 -7.73 4.77
C GLY A 148 4.22 -7.85 5.97
N ARG A 149 4.77 -8.38 7.07
CA ARG A 149 4.07 -8.44 8.35
C ARG A 149 4.15 -7.09 9.07
N TRP A 150 3.02 -6.62 9.56
CA TRP A 150 2.96 -5.49 10.46
C TRP A 150 3.27 -5.92 11.89
N ASP A 151 4.33 -5.39 12.49
CA ASP A 151 4.65 -5.59 13.89
C ASP A 151 3.88 -4.58 14.74
N THR A 152 2.83 -5.06 15.40
CA THR A 152 1.94 -4.22 16.23
C THR A 152 2.61 -3.71 17.50
N VAL A 153 3.69 -4.34 17.96
CA VAL A 153 4.44 -3.92 19.14
C VAL A 153 5.42 -2.80 18.78
N ARG A 154 6.21 -3.01 17.73
CA ARG A 154 7.19 -2.04 17.23
C ARG A 154 6.56 -0.95 16.35
N LYS A 155 5.33 -1.15 15.90
CA LYS A 155 4.59 -0.24 14.99
C LYS A 155 5.37 0.06 13.70
N THR A 156 5.85 -1.00 13.07
CA THR A 156 6.63 -0.96 11.83
C THR A 156 6.43 -2.22 11.02
N LEU A 157 6.82 -2.19 9.74
CA LEU A 157 6.95 -3.42 8.96
C LEU A 157 8.13 -4.23 9.50
N ASP A 158 7.91 -5.53 9.65
CA ASP A 158 8.96 -6.48 10.01
C ASP A 158 9.82 -6.78 8.77
N GLY A 159 11.00 -6.15 8.72
CA GLY A 159 11.92 -6.26 7.60
C GLY A 159 12.32 -7.70 7.23
N SER A 160 12.27 -8.62 8.21
CA SER A 160 12.59 -10.04 7.96
C SER A 160 11.51 -10.79 7.17
N THR A 161 10.31 -10.23 7.07
CA THR A 161 9.15 -10.85 6.39
C THR A 161 8.85 -10.25 5.02
N ILE A 162 9.61 -9.24 4.61
CA ILE A 162 9.33 -8.49 3.40
C ILE A 162 9.63 -9.31 2.16
N ILE A 163 8.68 -9.36 1.26
CA ILE A 163 8.77 -9.96 -0.07
C ILE A 163 8.24 -8.96 -1.12
N PRO A 164 8.89 -8.84 -2.30
CA PRO A 164 10.20 -9.40 -2.65
C PRO A 164 11.35 -8.83 -1.82
N ASN A 165 12.39 -9.61 -1.61
CA ASN A 165 13.58 -9.18 -0.89
C ASN A 165 14.29 -8.00 -1.58
N GLY A 166 14.83 -7.07 -0.78
CA GLY A 166 15.67 -5.97 -1.29
C GLY A 166 14.92 -4.79 -1.89
N TRP A 167 13.59 -4.73 -1.78
CA TRP A 167 12.76 -3.62 -2.28
C TRP A 167 12.31 -2.64 -1.18
N PHE A 168 12.74 -2.87 0.03
CA PHE A 168 12.37 -2.06 1.19
C PHE A 168 13.59 -1.46 1.90
#